data_24306f475155fb2e3b6da9c87c2eb3e2
#
_entry.id   24306f475155fb2e3b6da9c87c2eb3e2
#
_cell.length_a   1.000
_cell.length_b   1.000
_cell.length_c   1.000
_cell.angle_alpha   90.00
_cell.angle_beta   90.00
_cell.angle_gamma   90.00
#
_symmetry.space_group_name_H-M   'P 1'
#
loop_
_entity.id
_entity.type
_entity.pdbx_description
1 polymer ?
#
loop_
_entity_poly.entity_id
_entity_poly.type
_entity_poly.pdbx_seq_one_letter_code
_entity_poly.pdbx_strand_id
1 'polypeptide(L)'
;MKLPGLKKISFRSRITVIVIGVVLATVSLIYTYQLADVLRQKEQHDVELWVAAMERVSREAFGNYLVDPLISHIVSTHNNIPFIITDENLSLVMSNRIDDDILKDPERFRRKLNELTEENTPRTVRLMWTTGRRHIIFYGRSQLLTALYYFPYVQWLIIFIFILFTYIALQSTRQDEQNRVWIGLAKETAHQLGTP
;
A
#
# COMPACT_ATOMS: atom_id res chain seq x y z
N MET A 1 -39.93 14.86 18.68
CA MET A 1 -39.53 14.60 17.31
C MET A 1 -39.34 13.09 17.18
N LYS A 2 -40.41 12.38 16.62
CA LYS A 2 -40.41 10.92 16.50
C LYS A 2 -39.58 10.55 15.27
N LEU A 3 -38.43 9.87 15.48
CA LEU A 3 -37.67 9.26 14.39
C LEU A 3 -38.54 8.19 13.68
N PRO A 4 -38.64 8.22 12.34
CA PRO A 4 -39.44 7.24 11.61
C PRO A 4 -38.87 5.84 11.82
N GLY A 5 -39.77 4.89 12.14
CA GLY A 5 -39.47 3.53 12.53
C GLY A 5 -38.50 2.82 11.59
N LEU A 6 -37.35 2.46 12.11
CA LEU A 6 -36.41 1.50 11.50
C LEU A 6 -37.19 0.18 11.30
N LYS A 7 -37.60 -0.09 10.04
CA LYS A 7 -38.22 -1.36 9.65
C LYS A 7 -37.35 -2.50 10.18
N LYS A 8 -37.97 -3.42 10.91
CA LYS A 8 -37.36 -4.65 11.45
C LYS A 8 -36.66 -5.38 10.31
N ILE A 9 -35.30 -5.16 10.18
CA ILE A 9 -34.52 -5.81 9.15
C ILE A 9 -34.48 -7.30 9.49
N SER A 10 -35.03 -8.14 8.62
CA SER A 10 -35.14 -9.58 8.84
C SER A 10 -33.75 -10.19 8.95
N PHE A 11 -33.59 -11.28 9.70
CA PHE A 11 -32.33 -12.01 9.87
C PHE A 11 -31.66 -12.34 8.51
N ARG A 12 -32.48 -12.70 7.51
CA ARG A 12 -32.01 -12.96 6.12
C ARG A 12 -31.39 -11.72 5.48
N SER A 13 -32.00 -10.55 5.63
CA SER A 13 -31.46 -9.31 5.08
C SER A 13 -30.10 -8.92 5.71
N ARG A 14 -29.88 -9.22 6.98
CA ARG A 14 -28.59 -8.97 7.67
C ARG A 14 -27.48 -9.87 7.14
N ILE A 15 -27.75 -11.16 6.94
CA ILE A 15 -26.82 -12.10 6.33
C ILE A 15 -26.48 -11.65 4.90
N THR A 16 -27.48 -11.25 4.13
CA THR A 16 -27.27 -10.77 2.76
C THR A 16 -26.31 -9.57 2.71
N VAL A 17 -26.47 -8.60 3.61
CA VAL A 17 -25.55 -7.43 3.69
C VAL A 17 -24.12 -7.85 4.00
N ILE A 18 -23.95 -8.77 4.95
CA ILE A 18 -22.61 -9.29 5.30
C ILE A 18 -21.96 -10.02 4.11
N VAL A 19 -22.73 -10.88 3.43
CA VAL A 19 -22.25 -11.62 2.26
C VAL A 19 -21.84 -10.67 1.13
N ILE A 20 -22.68 -9.68 0.83
CA ILE A 20 -22.35 -8.65 -0.17
C ILE A 20 -21.08 -7.89 0.23
N GLY A 21 -20.92 -7.50 1.49
CA GLY A 21 -19.73 -6.82 1.98
C GLY A 21 -18.46 -7.66 1.80
N VAL A 22 -18.52 -8.94 2.15
CA VAL A 22 -17.38 -9.88 1.97
C VAL A 22 -17.05 -10.07 0.49
N VAL A 23 -18.05 -10.22 -0.38
CA VAL A 23 -17.84 -10.36 -1.83
C VAL A 23 -17.16 -9.11 -2.40
N LEU A 24 -17.67 -7.91 -2.08
CA LEU A 24 -17.08 -6.64 -2.52
C LEU A 24 -15.64 -6.49 -2.03
N ALA A 25 -15.38 -6.84 -0.79
CA ALA A 25 -14.02 -6.79 -0.23
C ALA A 25 -13.07 -7.75 -0.95
N THR A 26 -13.53 -8.96 -1.26
CA THR A 26 -12.73 -9.94 -2.00
C THR A 26 -12.42 -9.47 -3.42
N VAL A 27 -13.40 -8.94 -4.13
CA VAL A 27 -13.21 -8.35 -5.47
C VAL A 27 -12.24 -7.19 -5.43
N SER A 28 -12.37 -6.29 -4.44
CA SER A 28 -11.44 -5.18 -4.25
C SER A 28 -10.00 -5.64 -3.99
N LEU A 29 -9.80 -6.68 -3.19
CA LEU A 29 -8.47 -7.27 -2.95
C LEU A 29 -7.84 -7.81 -4.24
N ILE A 30 -8.61 -8.59 -5.01
CA ILE A 30 -8.12 -9.15 -6.29
C ILE A 30 -7.71 -8.02 -7.23
N TYR A 31 -8.53 -6.97 -7.35
CA TYR A 31 -8.23 -5.81 -8.18
C TYR A 31 -6.96 -5.07 -7.72
N THR A 32 -6.78 -4.90 -6.42
CA THR A 32 -5.59 -4.26 -5.85
C THR A 32 -4.31 -5.05 -6.15
N TYR A 33 -4.36 -6.39 -6.03
CA TYR A 33 -3.22 -7.23 -6.40
C TYR A 33 -2.87 -7.12 -7.89
N GLN A 34 -3.85 -7.15 -8.77
CA GLN A 34 -3.62 -6.98 -10.21
C GLN A 34 -3.01 -5.61 -10.53
N LEU A 35 -3.53 -4.56 -9.90
CA LEU A 35 -3.03 -3.20 -10.10
C LEU A 35 -1.57 -3.05 -9.60
N ALA A 36 -1.26 -3.64 -8.44
CA ALA A 36 0.10 -3.63 -7.90
C ALA A 36 1.09 -4.37 -8.82
N ASP A 37 0.68 -5.50 -9.41
CA ASP A 37 1.52 -6.24 -10.34
C ASP A 37 1.79 -5.47 -11.64
N VAL A 38 0.76 -4.88 -12.23
CA VAL A 38 0.89 -4.02 -13.42
C VAL A 38 1.80 -2.83 -13.15
N LEU A 39 1.62 -2.17 -12.00
CA LEU A 39 2.46 -1.04 -11.61
C LEU A 39 3.91 -1.47 -11.39
N ARG A 40 4.15 -2.62 -10.77
CA ARG A 40 5.49 -3.17 -10.57
C ARG A 40 6.21 -3.42 -11.91
N GLN A 41 5.52 -4.02 -12.87
CA GLN A 41 6.08 -4.25 -14.21
C GLN A 41 6.42 -2.94 -14.90
N LYS A 42 5.54 -1.94 -14.80
CA LYS A 42 5.77 -0.61 -15.33
C LYS A 42 7.00 0.05 -14.68
N GLU A 43 7.12 0.03 -13.34
CA GLU A 43 8.27 0.59 -12.65
C GLU A 43 9.59 -0.09 -13.06
N GLN A 44 9.59 -1.41 -13.22
CA GLN A 44 10.78 -2.13 -13.69
C GLN A 44 11.18 -1.68 -15.09
N HIS A 45 10.23 -1.53 -15.99
CA HIS A 45 10.48 -1.04 -17.35
C HIS A 45 10.98 0.40 -17.35
N ASP A 46 10.38 1.27 -16.54
CA ASP A 46 10.79 2.67 -16.41
C ASP A 46 12.22 2.79 -15.85
N VAL A 47 12.61 1.94 -14.88
CA VAL A 47 13.99 1.88 -14.36
C VAL A 47 14.96 1.40 -15.45
N GLU A 48 14.61 0.41 -16.25
CA GLU A 48 15.45 -0.06 -17.36
C GLU A 48 15.71 1.05 -18.38
N LEU A 49 14.68 1.80 -18.76
CA LEU A 49 14.81 2.95 -19.65
C LEU A 49 15.67 4.05 -19.03
N TRP A 50 15.48 4.33 -17.75
CA TRP A 50 16.26 5.32 -17.02
C TRP A 50 17.75 4.94 -16.94
N VAL A 51 18.07 3.69 -16.62
CA VAL A 51 19.44 3.17 -16.60
C VAL A 51 20.11 3.29 -17.97
N ALA A 52 19.41 2.89 -19.03
CA ALA A 52 19.91 3.00 -20.41
C ALA A 52 20.13 4.47 -20.82
N ALA A 53 19.22 5.37 -20.46
CA ALA A 53 19.36 6.81 -20.71
C ALA A 53 20.56 7.41 -19.92
N MET A 54 20.74 7.02 -18.68
CA MET A 54 21.86 7.48 -17.83
C MET A 54 23.21 7.03 -18.41
N GLU A 55 23.29 5.79 -18.87
CA GLU A 55 24.52 5.28 -19.52
C GLU A 55 24.83 6.04 -20.81
N ARG A 56 23.79 6.37 -21.61
CA ARG A 56 23.96 7.14 -22.84
C ARG A 56 24.39 8.58 -22.58
N VAL A 57 23.72 9.27 -21.63
CA VAL A 57 24.12 10.63 -21.20
C VAL A 57 25.57 10.64 -20.73
N SER A 58 25.95 9.63 -19.94
CA SER A 58 27.33 9.50 -19.46
C SER A 58 28.36 9.40 -20.58
N ARG A 59 28.07 8.67 -21.63
CA ARG A 59 28.95 8.55 -22.83
C ARG A 59 29.00 9.83 -23.64
N GLU A 60 27.85 10.44 -23.92
CA GLU A 60 27.74 11.65 -24.73
C GLU A 60 28.39 12.86 -24.04
N ALA A 61 28.16 13.05 -22.72
CA ALA A 61 28.77 14.10 -21.94
C ALA A 61 30.32 14.01 -21.90
N PHE A 62 30.87 12.78 -21.88
CA PHE A 62 32.32 12.58 -21.90
C PHE A 62 32.92 12.86 -23.30
N GLY A 63 32.14 12.60 -24.36
CA GLY A 63 32.58 12.85 -25.74
C GLY A 63 32.42 14.28 -26.23
N ASN A 64 32.04 15.23 -25.37
CA ASN A 64 31.79 16.65 -25.71
C ASN A 64 30.64 16.86 -26.74
N TYR A 65 29.72 15.89 -26.83
CA TYR A 65 28.50 16.00 -27.65
C TYR A 65 27.39 16.74 -26.86
N LEU A 66 26.53 17.42 -27.59
CA LEU A 66 25.31 17.99 -27.01
C LEU A 66 24.41 16.82 -26.56
N VAL A 67 24.12 16.77 -25.27
CA VAL A 67 23.21 15.77 -24.70
C VAL A 67 21.81 15.99 -25.29
N ASP A 68 21.21 14.94 -25.82
CA ASP A 68 19.86 14.98 -26.35
C ASP A 68 18.87 15.45 -25.25
N PRO A 69 18.11 16.53 -25.50
CA PRO A 69 17.15 17.04 -24.52
C PRO A 69 16.14 16.00 -24.03
N LEU A 70 15.75 15.06 -24.91
CA LEU A 70 14.84 13.98 -24.57
C LEU A 70 15.45 13.05 -23.52
N ILE A 71 16.71 12.66 -23.69
CA ILE A 71 17.42 11.78 -22.78
C ILE A 71 17.66 12.49 -21.44
N SER A 72 18.03 13.75 -21.47
CA SER A 72 18.14 14.58 -20.25
C SER A 72 16.82 14.66 -19.49
N HIS A 73 15.71 14.79 -20.20
CA HIS A 73 14.37 14.78 -19.61
C HIS A 73 14.04 13.45 -18.96
N ILE A 74 14.33 12.31 -19.61
CA ILE A 74 14.12 10.97 -19.03
C ILE A 74 14.89 10.82 -17.71
N VAL A 75 16.16 11.24 -17.68
CA VAL A 75 16.98 11.16 -16.46
C VAL A 75 16.43 12.03 -15.34
N SER A 76 15.92 13.23 -15.65
CA SER A 76 15.39 14.15 -14.64
C SER A 76 13.98 13.81 -14.15
N THR A 77 13.19 13.07 -14.92
CA THR A 77 11.78 12.78 -14.60
C THR A 77 11.62 11.61 -13.60
N HIS A 78 12.60 10.72 -13.49
CA HIS A 78 12.53 9.55 -12.60
C HIS A 78 12.85 9.86 -11.14
N ASN A 79 12.23 10.89 -10.60
CA ASN A 79 12.49 11.37 -9.24
C ASN A 79 11.64 10.65 -8.15
N ASN A 80 10.77 9.72 -8.53
CA ASN A 80 9.83 9.07 -7.59
C ASN A 80 10.32 7.77 -6.97
N ILE A 81 11.40 7.19 -7.49
CA ILE A 81 11.96 5.92 -7.03
C ILE A 81 13.20 6.21 -6.18
N PRO A 82 13.29 5.70 -4.94
CA PRO A 82 14.50 5.80 -4.15
C PRO A 82 15.59 4.94 -4.76
N PHE A 83 16.79 5.49 -4.93
CA PHE A 83 17.93 4.74 -5.44
C PHE A 83 19.25 5.14 -4.77
N ILE A 84 20.19 4.22 -4.81
CA ILE A 84 21.59 4.40 -4.40
C ILE A 84 22.48 3.88 -5.53
N ILE A 85 23.41 4.69 -5.99
CA ILE A 85 24.46 4.29 -6.93
C ILE A 85 25.75 4.14 -6.16
N THR A 86 26.38 2.98 -6.25
CA THR A 86 27.68 2.70 -5.64
C THR A 86 28.72 2.35 -6.70
N ASP A 87 29.98 2.43 -6.33
CA ASP A 87 31.06 1.84 -7.10
C ASP A 87 31.20 0.32 -6.82
N GLU A 88 32.21 -0.31 -7.41
CA GLU A 88 32.51 -1.75 -7.20
C GLU A 88 32.85 -2.09 -5.73
N ASN A 89 33.31 -1.10 -4.95
CA ASN A 89 33.65 -1.25 -3.53
C ASN A 89 32.47 -0.92 -2.60
N LEU A 90 31.26 -0.76 -3.15
CA LEU A 90 30.05 -0.33 -2.42
C LEU A 90 30.18 1.07 -1.78
N SER A 91 31.09 1.93 -2.29
CA SER A 91 31.18 3.32 -1.87
C SER A 91 30.08 4.13 -2.55
N LEU A 92 29.45 5.03 -1.79
CA LEU A 92 28.38 5.89 -2.28
C LEU A 92 28.90 6.84 -3.38
N VAL A 93 28.26 6.81 -4.53
CA VAL A 93 28.50 7.76 -5.64
C VAL A 93 27.37 8.77 -5.70
N MET A 94 26.11 8.31 -5.68
CA MET A 94 24.92 9.14 -5.79
C MET A 94 23.73 8.46 -5.10
N SER A 95 22.83 9.24 -4.56
CA SER A 95 21.57 8.74 -4.02
C SER A 95 20.43 9.70 -4.29
N ASN A 96 19.21 9.18 -4.24
CA ASN A 96 17.98 9.95 -4.33
C ASN A 96 16.94 9.41 -3.37
N ARG A 97 16.26 10.29 -2.64
CA ARG A 97 15.21 9.96 -1.66
C ARG A 97 15.65 8.97 -0.56
N ILE A 98 16.89 9.05 -0.16
CA ILE A 98 17.44 8.33 0.98
C ILE A 98 17.93 9.38 1.98
N ASP A 99 17.56 9.20 3.24
CA ASP A 99 17.94 10.15 4.29
C ASP A 99 19.46 10.21 4.50
N ASP A 100 20.01 11.41 4.63
CA ASP A 100 21.43 11.63 4.84
C ASP A 100 21.98 10.92 6.09
N ASP A 101 21.16 10.73 7.12
CA ASP A 101 21.56 10.01 8.34
C ASP A 101 21.80 8.51 8.07
N ILE A 102 21.13 7.93 7.08
CA ILE A 102 21.34 6.55 6.64
C ILE A 102 22.66 6.46 5.85
N LEU A 103 22.92 7.46 5.01
CA LEU A 103 24.11 7.48 4.15
C LEU A 103 25.41 7.69 4.92
N LYS A 104 25.36 8.37 6.07
CA LYS A 104 26.53 8.68 6.92
C LYS A 104 26.92 7.53 7.87
N ASP A 105 25.95 6.67 8.22
CA ASP A 105 26.17 5.54 9.12
C ASP A 105 26.45 4.26 8.30
N PRO A 106 27.65 3.67 8.35
CA PRO A 106 28.01 2.49 7.57
C PRO A 106 27.10 1.28 7.81
N GLU A 107 26.61 1.10 9.03
CA GLU A 107 25.73 -0.02 9.40
C GLU A 107 24.33 0.16 8.81
N ARG A 108 23.79 1.38 8.90
CA ARG A 108 22.48 1.73 8.33
C ARG A 108 22.52 1.71 6.81
N PHE A 109 23.62 2.18 6.23
CA PHE A 109 23.84 2.14 4.78
C PHE A 109 23.84 0.70 4.25
N ARG A 110 24.57 -0.22 4.87
CA ARG A 110 24.57 -1.64 4.48
C ARG A 110 23.20 -2.27 4.62
N ARG A 111 22.48 -1.99 5.71
CA ARG A 111 21.08 -2.47 5.88
C ARG A 111 20.19 -1.96 4.77
N LYS A 112 20.34 -0.69 4.39
CA LYS A 112 19.54 -0.10 3.31
C LYS A 112 19.86 -0.73 1.95
N LEU A 113 21.12 -1.00 1.65
CA LEU A 113 21.49 -1.73 0.42
C LEU A 113 20.88 -3.14 0.37
N ASN A 114 20.89 -3.87 1.49
CA ASN A 114 20.27 -5.19 1.56
C ASN A 114 18.76 -5.11 1.36
N GLU A 115 18.08 -4.16 2.00
CA GLU A 115 16.64 -3.91 1.83
C GLU A 115 16.29 -3.64 0.36
N LEU A 116 17.03 -2.76 -0.31
CA LEU A 116 16.82 -2.46 -1.73
C LEU A 116 17.10 -3.68 -2.62
N THR A 117 18.06 -4.54 -2.24
CA THR A 117 18.36 -5.78 -2.97
C THR A 117 17.25 -6.82 -2.81
N GLU A 118 16.62 -6.89 -1.65
CA GLU A 118 15.45 -7.76 -1.42
C GLU A 118 14.21 -7.25 -2.19
N GLU A 119 14.06 -5.94 -2.32
CA GLU A 119 12.96 -5.35 -3.08
C GLU A 119 13.10 -5.56 -4.59
N ASN A 120 14.29 -5.32 -5.14
CA ASN A 120 14.59 -5.40 -6.56
C ASN A 120 16.02 -5.86 -6.83
N THR A 121 16.23 -6.57 -7.94
CA THR A 121 17.57 -6.97 -8.38
C THR A 121 18.41 -5.74 -8.77
N PRO A 122 19.58 -5.55 -8.18
CA PRO A 122 20.46 -4.43 -8.52
C PRO A 122 20.90 -4.46 -10.00
N ARG A 123 21.04 -3.29 -10.61
CA ARG A 123 21.45 -3.16 -12.02
C ARG A 123 22.88 -2.62 -12.10
N THR A 124 23.70 -3.25 -12.92
CA THR A 124 25.07 -2.79 -13.19
C THR A 124 25.10 -1.89 -14.41
N VAL A 125 25.71 -0.72 -14.28
CA VAL A 125 25.84 0.28 -15.35
C VAL A 125 27.27 0.80 -15.42
N ARG A 126 27.72 1.21 -16.61
CA ARG A 126 29.00 1.91 -16.78
C ARG A 126 28.77 3.41 -16.92
N LEU A 127 29.23 4.17 -15.94
CA LEU A 127 29.15 5.63 -15.98
C LEU A 127 30.52 6.21 -16.35
N MET A 128 30.59 6.88 -17.51
CA MET A 128 31.85 7.38 -18.05
C MET A 128 32.39 8.61 -17.29
N TRP A 129 31.52 9.39 -16.66
CA TRP A 129 31.94 10.56 -15.86
C TRP A 129 32.72 10.23 -14.59
N THR A 130 32.73 8.96 -14.16
CA THR A 130 33.48 8.48 -13.00
C THR A 130 34.57 7.48 -13.38
N THR A 131 35.43 7.80 -14.34
CA THR A 131 36.55 6.92 -14.79
C THR A 131 36.15 5.67 -15.58
N GLY A 132 34.90 5.56 -16.11
CA GLY A 132 34.48 4.41 -16.90
C GLY A 132 34.35 3.09 -16.14
N ARG A 133 34.35 3.14 -14.80
CA ARG A 133 34.19 1.96 -13.94
C ARG A 133 32.74 1.50 -13.91
N ARG A 134 32.54 0.26 -13.49
CA ARG A 134 31.19 -0.27 -13.27
C ARG A 134 30.60 0.33 -12.00
N HIS A 135 29.33 0.67 -12.07
CA HIS A 135 28.55 1.13 -10.94
C HIS A 135 27.37 0.21 -10.74
N ILE A 136 26.92 0.06 -9.51
CA ILE A 136 25.80 -0.76 -9.15
C ILE A 136 24.67 0.18 -8.70
N ILE A 137 23.51 0.06 -9.33
CA ILE A 137 22.32 0.82 -8.99
C ILE A 137 21.41 -0.08 -8.16
N PHE A 138 21.22 0.31 -6.90
CA PHE A 138 20.22 -0.25 -6.00
C PHE A 138 19.00 0.65 -6.03
N TYR A 139 17.82 0.11 -6.27
CA TYR A 139 16.59 0.89 -6.33
C TYR A 139 15.46 0.18 -5.59
N GLY A 140 14.62 0.98 -4.92
CA GLY A 140 13.47 0.51 -4.17
C GLY A 140 12.17 0.65 -4.95
N ARG A 141 11.07 0.48 -4.25
CA ARG A 141 9.72 0.69 -4.78
C ARG A 141 9.34 2.16 -4.70
N SER A 142 8.52 2.62 -5.64
CA SER A 142 7.92 3.95 -5.51
C SER A 142 6.99 4.02 -4.30
N GLN A 143 6.70 5.24 -3.84
CA GLN A 143 5.75 5.45 -2.75
C GLN A 143 4.36 4.89 -3.08
N LEU A 144 3.94 4.97 -4.34
CA LEU A 144 2.65 4.46 -4.80
C LEU A 144 2.61 2.93 -4.74
N LEU A 145 3.65 2.25 -5.22
CA LEU A 145 3.73 0.79 -5.14
C LEU A 145 3.81 0.32 -3.68
N THR A 146 4.52 1.04 -2.83
CA THR A 146 4.58 0.77 -1.39
C THR A 146 3.19 0.92 -0.74
N ALA A 147 2.45 1.99 -1.06
CA ALA A 147 1.09 2.19 -0.57
C ALA A 147 0.15 1.05 -1.02
N LEU A 148 0.23 0.61 -2.28
CA LEU A 148 -0.55 -0.52 -2.78
C LEU A 148 -0.19 -1.84 -2.09
N TYR A 149 1.08 -2.03 -1.74
CA TYR A 149 1.51 -3.22 -1.00
C TYR A 149 0.89 -3.30 0.41
N TYR A 150 0.75 -2.14 1.09
CA TYR A 150 0.12 -2.08 2.41
C TYR A 150 -1.41 -2.00 2.38
N PHE A 151 -2.01 -1.67 1.25
CA PHE A 151 -3.46 -1.52 1.10
C PHE A 151 -4.27 -2.76 1.56
N PRO A 152 -3.89 -4.01 1.23
CA PRO A 152 -4.60 -5.20 1.71
C PRO A 152 -4.71 -5.29 3.24
N TYR A 153 -3.66 -4.89 3.97
CA TYR A 153 -3.67 -4.91 5.44
C TYR A 153 -4.68 -3.91 6.01
N VAL A 154 -4.73 -2.71 5.44
CA VAL A 154 -5.72 -1.68 5.80
C VAL A 154 -7.13 -2.19 5.50
N GLN A 155 -7.34 -2.83 4.36
CA GLN A 155 -8.62 -3.40 3.98
C GLN A 155 -9.08 -4.51 4.93
N TRP A 156 -8.20 -5.42 5.33
CA TRP A 156 -8.50 -6.44 6.34
C TRP A 156 -8.90 -5.83 7.69
N LEU A 157 -8.22 -4.77 8.11
CA LEU A 157 -8.56 -4.04 9.33
C LEU A 157 -9.99 -3.46 9.24
N ILE A 158 -10.34 -2.84 8.13
CA ILE A 158 -11.68 -2.27 7.91
C ILE A 158 -12.75 -3.37 7.94
N ILE A 159 -12.52 -4.51 7.29
CA ILE A 159 -13.43 -5.66 7.30
C ILE A 159 -13.63 -6.16 8.74
N PHE A 160 -12.54 -6.29 9.50
CA PHE A 160 -12.60 -6.74 10.89
C PHE A 160 -13.44 -5.78 11.75
N ILE A 161 -13.22 -4.48 11.64
CA ILE A 161 -14.00 -3.45 12.33
C ILE A 161 -15.48 -3.54 11.94
N PHE A 162 -15.78 -3.71 10.65
CA PHE A 162 -17.15 -3.84 10.16
C PHE A 162 -17.86 -5.06 10.76
N ILE A 163 -17.18 -6.21 10.80
CA ILE A 163 -17.72 -7.44 11.41
C ILE A 163 -17.98 -7.22 12.91
N LEU A 164 -17.05 -6.59 13.62
CA LEU A 164 -17.17 -6.30 15.05
C LEU A 164 -18.38 -5.40 15.33
N PHE A 165 -18.54 -4.31 14.59
CA PHE A 165 -19.71 -3.42 14.72
C PHE A 165 -21.02 -4.14 14.42
N THR A 166 -21.03 -4.96 13.39
CA THR A 166 -22.22 -5.75 13.03
C THR A 166 -22.57 -6.72 14.16
N TYR A 167 -21.58 -7.38 14.76
CA TYR A 167 -21.78 -8.30 15.89
C TYR A 167 -22.36 -7.56 17.11
N ILE A 168 -21.79 -6.42 17.51
CA ILE A 168 -22.29 -5.61 18.63
C ILE A 168 -23.73 -5.14 18.38
N ALA A 169 -24.03 -4.65 17.18
CA ALA A 169 -25.38 -4.22 16.82
C ALA A 169 -26.41 -5.36 16.88
N LEU A 170 -26.00 -6.57 16.50
CA LEU A 170 -26.85 -7.76 16.59
C LEU A 170 -27.11 -8.19 18.04
N GLN A 171 -26.10 -8.09 18.90
CA GLN A 171 -26.21 -8.45 20.31
C GLN A 171 -27.14 -7.48 21.08
N SER A 172 -26.99 -6.18 20.83
CA SER A 172 -27.85 -5.14 21.41
C SER A 172 -29.33 -5.36 21.06
N THR A 173 -29.63 -5.72 19.82
CA THR A 173 -31.00 -5.96 19.39
C THR A 173 -31.66 -7.18 20.06
N ARG A 174 -30.87 -8.23 20.37
CA ARG A 174 -31.35 -9.41 21.09
C ARG A 174 -31.71 -9.10 22.54
N GLN A 175 -30.92 -8.28 23.22
CA GLN A 175 -31.19 -7.86 24.60
C GLN A 175 -32.47 -7.02 24.69
N ASP A 176 -32.71 -6.12 23.73
CA ASP A 176 -33.94 -5.31 23.67
C ASP A 176 -35.19 -6.16 23.42
N GLU A 177 -35.14 -7.20 22.61
CA GLU A 177 -36.22 -8.12 22.38
C GLU A 177 -36.57 -8.94 23.64
N GLN A 178 -35.56 -9.43 24.35
CA GLN A 178 -35.74 -10.16 25.62
C GLN A 178 -36.34 -9.25 26.71
N ASN A 179 -35.84 -8.04 26.85
CA ASN A 179 -36.37 -7.07 27.81
C ASN A 179 -37.82 -6.71 27.53
N ARG A 180 -38.23 -6.57 26.25
CA ARG A 180 -39.65 -6.31 25.87
C ARG A 180 -40.55 -7.47 26.18
N VAL A 181 -40.10 -8.70 25.98
CA VAL A 181 -40.86 -9.91 26.34
C VAL A 181 -41.09 -9.97 27.85
N TRP A 182 -40.04 -9.72 28.66
CA TRP A 182 -40.15 -9.68 30.13
C TRP A 182 -41.08 -8.57 30.63
N ILE A 183 -41.01 -7.39 30.06
CA ILE A 183 -41.89 -6.25 30.39
C ILE A 183 -43.34 -6.59 29.99
N GLY A 184 -43.55 -7.21 28.83
CA GLY A 184 -44.87 -7.65 28.39
C GLY A 184 -45.48 -8.70 29.33
N LEU A 185 -44.73 -9.73 29.71
CA LEU A 185 -45.14 -10.77 30.65
C LEU A 185 -45.42 -10.18 32.06
N ALA A 186 -44.57 -9.31 32.55
CA ALA A 186 -44.75 -8.66 33.86
C ALA A 186 -46.03 -7.81 33.90
N LYS A 187 -46.32 -7.08 32.80
CA LYS A 187 -47.53 -6.27 32.69
C LYS A 187 -48.79 -7.13 32.61
N GLU A 188 -48.77 -8.22 31.86
CA GLU A 188 -49.87 -9.18 31.74
C GLU A 188 -50.15 -9.86 33.09
N THR A 189 -49.08 -10.32 33.78
CA THR A 189 -49.21 -10.96 35.10
C THR A 189 -49.74 -9.96 36.17
N ALA A 190 -49.29 -8.71 36.13
CA ALA A 190 -49.78 -7.68 37.00
C ALA A 190 -51.24 -7.34 36.75
N HIS A 191 -51.68 -7.38 35.48
CA HIS A 191 -53.10 -7.14 35.11
C HIS A 191 -53.98 -8.32 35.52
N GLN A 192 -53.48 -9.55 35.48
CA GLN A 192 -54.21 -10.73 35.93
C GLN A 192 -54.29 -10.90 37.45
N LEU A 193 -53.27 -10.42 38.18
CA LEU A 193 -53.15 -10.49 39.63
C LEU A 193 -53.69 -9.23 40.36
N GLY A 194 -53.89 -8.13 39.64
CA GLY A 194 -54.25 -6.82 40.15
C GLY A 194 -55.70 -6.47 39.84
N THR A 195 -56.63 -7.35 40.14
CA THR A 195 -58.03 -6.93 40.34
C THR A 195 -58.21 -6.48 41.76
N PRO A 196 -58.98 -5.46 42.09
CA PRO A 196 -60.32 -5.11 41.61
C PRO A 196 -60.31 -3.93 40.67
#